data_67715bbea12bcda833e34975f3c47e79
#
_entry.id   67715bbea12bcda833e34975f3c47e79
#
_cell.length_a   1.000
_cell.length_b   1.000
_cell.length_c   1.000
_cell.angle_alpha   90.00
_cell.angle_beta   90.00
_cell.angle_gamma   90.00
#
_symmetry.space_group_name_H-M   'P 1'
#
loop_
_entity.id
_entity.type
_entity.pdbx_description
1 polymer ?
#
loop_
_entity_poly.entity_id
_entity_poly.type
_entity_poly.pdbx_seq_one_letter_code
_entity_poly.pdbx_strand_id
1 'polypeptide(L)'
;MKTKSRFKYIGIDPGKSGGIAIVDEEGEMKAYKCPDSSEEMAILFQILIGSTPAAEIRLLMERVWARPTNAVRAAFSYGVNYGQWLGIAATHEVQMNTVIPVGWIKWVGCPKALKKDVRKDGLKRKLGNYTQM
;
A
#
# COMPACT_ATOMS: atom_id res chain seq x y z
N MET A 1 -28.63 0.06 6.90
CA MET A 1 -28.02 1.19 6.20
C MET A 1 -26.51 1.21 6.48
N LYS A 2 -25.69 1.16 5.45
CA LYS A 2 -24.24 1.31 5.66
C LYS A 2 -23.94 2.76 6.01
N THR A 3 -23.31 2.98 7.16
CA THR A 3 -22.85 4.31 7.56
C THR A 3 -21.65 4.67 6.69
N LYS A 4 -21.68 5.80 6.01
CA LYS A 4 -20.54 6.30 5.25
C LYS A 4 -19.41 6.67 6.21
N SER A 5 -18.19 6.19 5.91
CA SER A 5 -17.00 6.67 6.60
C SER A 5 -16.66 8.08 6.12
N ARG A 6 -16.16 8.90 7.03
CA ARG A 6 -15.59 10.19 6.69
C ARG A 6 -14.29 10.04 5.90
N PHE A 7 -13.56 8.93 6.11
CA PHE A 7 -12.20 8.76 5.62
C PHE A 7 -12.11 7.79 4.46
N LYS A 8 -11.19 8.07 3.54
CA LYS A 8 -10.62 7.08 2.62
C LYS A 8 -9.37 6.49 3.25
N TYR A 9 -9.21 5.19 3.10
CA TYR A 9 -8.05 4.46 3.60
C TYR A 9 -7.28 3.92 2.40
N ILE A 10 -6.00 4.26 2.31
CA ILE A 10 -5.11 3.81 1.23
C ILE A 10 -3.96 3.04 1.85
N GLY A 11 -3.69 1.86 1.31
CA GLY A 11 -2.54 1.05 1.68
C GLY A 11 -1.63 0.86 0.48
N ILE A 12 -0.33 1.03 0.67
CA ILE A 12 0.67 0.85 -0.39
C ILE A 12 1.67 -0.21 0.03
N ASP A 13 1.84 -1.21 -0.83
CA ASP A 13 2.93 -2.17 -0.79
C ASP A 13 3.96 -1.71 -1.84
N PRO A 14 5.12 -1.14 -1.43
CA PRO A 14 6.08 -0.60 -2.39
C PRO A 14 6.77 -1.68 -3.19
N GLY A 15 7.26 -1.31 -4.38
CA GLY A 15 7.98 -2.17 -5.29
C GLY A 15 7.26 -2.36 -6.60
N LYS A 16 7.98 -2.79 -7.64
CA LYS A 16 7.40 -3.04 -8.97
C LYS A 16 6.33 -4.12 -8.95
N SER A 17 6.47 -5.10 -8.08
CA SER A 17 5.50 -6.18 -7.90
C SER A 17 4.50 -5.89 -6.77
N GLY A 18 4.57 -4.71 -6.18
CA GLY A 18 3.64 -4.25 -5.17
C GLY A 18 2.38 -3.64 -5.77
N GLY A 19 1.68 -2.85 -4.97
CA GLY A 19 0.45 -2.24 -5.41
C GLY A 19 -0.12 -1.24 -4.42
N ILE A 20 -1.29 -0.75 -4.75
CA ILE A 20 -2.04 0.19 -3.94
C ILE A 20 -3.47 -0.28 -3.79
N ALA A 21 -3.98 -0.26 -2.57
CA ALA A 21 -5.36 -0.60 -2.28
C ALA A 21 -6.07 0.59 -1.65
N ILE A 22 -7.33 0.73 -1.93
CA ILE A 22 -8.15 1.81 -1.37
C ILE A 22 -9.46 1.25 -0.82
N VAL A 23 -9.87 1.75 0.34
CA VAL A 23 -11.22 1.59 0.87
C VAL A 23 -11.88 2.96 0.86
N ASP A 24 -12.95 3.09 0.08
CA ASP A 24 -13.65 4.36 -0.05
C ASP A 24 -14.62 4.64 1.12
N GLU A 25 -15.31 5.76 1.03
CA GLU A 25 -16.24 6.20 2.08
C GLU A 25 -17.43 5.25 2.24
N GLU A 26 -17.79 4.51 1.22
CA GLU A 26 -18.86 3.49 1.25
C GLU A 26 -18.36 2.12 1.74
N GLY A 27 -17.06 2.00 1.99
CA GLY A 27 -16.44 0.75 2.44
C GLY A 27 -16.09 -0.22 1.31
N GLU A 28 -16.18 0.21 0.06
CA GLU A 28 -15.74 -0.60 -1.08
C GLU A 28 -14.23 -0.60 -1.19
N MET A 29 -13.66 -1.78 -1.40
CA MET A 29 -12.22 -1.96 -1.55
C MET A 29 -11.87 -2.27 -3.01
N LYS A 30 -10.85 -1.59 -3.50
CA LYS A 30 -10.23 -1.85 -4.81
C LYS A 30 -8.72 -1.91 -4.64
N ALA A 31 -8.07 -2.71 -5.47
CA ALA A 31 -6.61 -2.80 -5.47
C ALA A 31 -6.08 -2.77 -6.89
N TYR A 32 -4.91 -2.18 -7.03
CA TYR A 32 -4.25 -2.00 -8.32
C TYR A 32 -2.78 -2.37 -8.19
N LYS A 33 -2.24 -2.95 -9.24
CA LYS A 33 -0.80 -3.16 -9.33
C LYS A 33 -0.08 -1.81 -9.40
N CYS A 34 1.16 -1.77 -8.93
CA CYS A 34 1.99 -0.59 -9.09
C CYS A 34 2.17 -0.29 -10.59
N PRO A 35 1.84 0.92 -11.06
CA PRO A 35 2.09 1.29 -12.45
C PRO A 35 3.59 1.29 -12.80
N ASP A 36 3.89 1.23 -14.09
CA ASP A 36 5.26 1.09 -14.59
C ASP A 36 6.06 2.39 -14.56
N SER A 37 5.39 3.53 -14.50
CA SER A 37 6.05 4.84 -14.52
C SER A 37 5.59 5.72 -13.37
N SER A 38 6.43 6.69 -13.00
CA SER A 38 6.09 7.68 -11.98
C SER A 38 4.88 8.53 -12.39
N GLU A 39 4.75 8.84 -13.66
CA GLU A 39 3.61 9.59 -14.19
C GLU A 39 2.32 8.83 -13.99
N GLU A 40 2.31 7.55 -14.32
CA GLU A 40 1.13 6.69 -14.14
C GLU A 40 0.80 6.47 -12.66
N MET A 41 1.83 6.34 -11.81
CA MET A 41 1.65 6.26 -10.35
C MET A 41 0.96 7.52 -9.82
N ALA A 42 1.40 8.69 -10.26
CA ALA A 42 0.83 9.97 -9.86
C ALA A 42 -0.62 10.11 -10.32
N ILE A 43 -0.91 9.73 -11.57
CA ILE A 43 -2.27 9.76 -12.12
C ILE A 43 -3.19 8.83 -11.35
N LEU A 44 -2.76 7.60 -11.10
CA LEU A 44 -3.54 6.63 -10.32
C LEU A 44 -3.85 7.17 -8.92
N PHE A 45 -2.85 7.69 -8.23
CA PHE A 45 -3.03 8.25 -6.89
C PHE A 45 -4.03 9.41 -6.91
N GLN A 46 -3.90 10.30 -7.87
CA GLN A 46 -4.82 11.44 -8.03
C GLN A 46 -6.25 10.98 -8.27
N ILE A 47 -6.45 9.97 -9.10
CA ILE A 47 -7.78 9.39 -9.36
C ILE A 47 -8.36 8.81 -8.07
N LEU A 48 -7.55 8.08 -7.30
CA LEU A 48 -8.00 7.42 -6.07
C LEU A 48 -8.39 8.41 -4.98
N ILE A 49 -7.63 9.49 -4.79
CA ILE A 49 -8.00 10.50 -3.81
C ILE A 49 -9.18 11.35 -4.26
N GLY A 50 -9.33 11.55 -5.59
CA GLY A 50 -10.44 12.33 -6.15
C GLY A 50 -10.56 13.72 -5.54
N SER A 51 -11.77 14.08 -5.11
CA SER A 51 -12.07 15.35 -4.45
C SER A 51 -12.00 15.26 -2.91
N THR A 52 -11.60 14.12 -2.35
CA THR A 52 -11.52 13.95 -0.90
C THR A 52 -10.42 14.86 -0.34
N PRO A 53 -10.72 15.68 0.67
CA PRO A 53 -9.68 16.52 1.30
C PRO A 53 -8.55 15.68 1.89
N ALA A 54 -7.33 16.17 1.80
CA ALA A 54 -6.14 15.47 2.31
C ALA A 54 -6.29 15.06 3.79
N ALA A 55 -6.92 15.91 4.60
CA ALA A 55 -7.15 15.62 6.01
C ALA A 55 -8.07 14.40 6.24
N GLU A 56 -8.85 14.02 5.24
CA GLU A 56 -9.78 12.87 5.30
C GLU A 56 -9.22 11.62 4.60
N ILE A 57 -7.94 11.62 4.26
CA ILE A 57 -7.24 10.47 3.69
C ILE A 57 -6.31 9.90 4.75
N ARG A 58 -6.42 8.58 4.97
CA ARG A 58 -5.51 7.83 5.84
C ARG A 58 -4.68 6.92 4.97
N LEU A 59 -3.39 7.24 4.89
CA LEU A 59 -2.44 6.54 4.01
C LEU A 59 -1.44 5.77 4.85
N LEU A 60 -1.30 4.48 4.51
CA LEU A 60 -0.38 3.58 5.18
C LEU A 60 0.52 2.92 4.14
N MET A 61 1.81 2.89 4.39
CA MET A 61 2.77 2.24 3.52
C MET A 61 3.73 1.38 4.33
N GLU A 62 4.05 0.20 3.82
CA GLU A 62 5.06 -0.63 4.43
C GLU A 62 6.42 0.07 4.35
N ARG A 63 7.11 0.14 5.49
CA ARG A 63 8.43 0.76 5.56
C ARG A 63 9.47 -0.12 4.88
N VAL A 64 10.20 0.48 3.95
CA VAL A 64 11.24 -0.20 3.19
C VAL A 64 12.62 0.25 3.67
N TRP A 65 13.52 -0.71 3.80
CA TRP A 65 14.94 -0.46 4.04
C TRP A 65 15.79 -1.51 3.33
N ALA A 66 17.00 -1.12 2.96
CA ALA A 66 17.95 -2.06 2.38
C ALA A 66 18.42 -3.08 3.43
N ARG A 67 18.41 -4.34 3.05
CA ARG A 67 18.95 -5.42 3.88
C ARG A 67 20.32 -5.81 3.33
N PRO A 68 21.29 -6.23 4.18
CA PRO A 68 22.61 -6.67 3.71
C PRO A 68 22.55 -7.81 2.69
N THR A 69 21.48 -8.62 2.75
CA THR A 69 21.27 -9.76 1.85
C THR A 69 20.63 -9.39 0.51
N ASN A 70 20.17 -8.14 0.35
CA ASN A 70 19.55 -7.72 -0.90
C ASN A 70 20.61 -7.50 -1.97
N ALA A 71 20.32 -7.90 -3.22
CA ALA A 71 21.10 -7.46 -4.37
C ALA A 71 21.04 -5.93 -4.47
N VAL A 72 22.16 -5.31 -4.83
CA VAL A 72 22.25 -3.84 -4.92
C VAL A 72 21.19 -3.27 -5.86
N ARG A 73 21.01 -3.90 -7.02
CA ARG A 73 20.01 -3.47 -8.01
C ARG A 73 18.58 -3.53 -7.45
N ALA A 74 18.27 -4.61 -6.75
CA ALA A 74 16.95 -4.78 -6.15
C ALA A 74 16.70 -3.75 -5.04
N ALA A 75 17.69 -3.50 -4.19
CA ALA A 75 17.59 -2.49 -3.14
C ALA A 75 17.39 -1.08 -3.72
N PHE A 76 18.12 -0.75 -4.77
CA PHE A 76 18.00 0.54 -5.45
C PHE A 76 16.62 0.72 -6.07
N SER A 77 16.15 -0.28 -6.82
CA SER A 77 14.84 -0.26 -7.47
C SER A 77 13.70 -0.11 -6.44
N TYR A 78 13.81 -0.82 -5.34
CA TYR A 78 12.83 -0.75 -4.26
C TYR A 78 12.81 0.63 -3.61
N GLY A 79 13.99 1.20 -3.35
CA GLY A 79 14.13 2.54 -2.78
C GLY A 79 13.58 3.63 -3.69
N VAL A 80 13.79 3.52 -5.00
CA VAL A 80 13.24 4.45 -6.00
C VAL A 80 11.70 4.41 -5.94
N ASN A 81 11.11 3.23 -5.96
CA ASN A 81 9.66 3.09 -5.91
C ASN A 81 9.08 3.65 -4.60
N TYR A 82 9.71 3.34 -3.49
CA TYR A 82 9.33 3.87 -2.17
C TYR A 82 9.35 5.40 -2.17
N GLY A 83 10.43 5.99 -2.68
CA GLY A 83 10.58 7.44 -2.78
C GLY A 83 9.55 8.10 -3.70
N GLN A 84 9.19 7.44 -4.79
CA GLN A 84 8.13 7.91 -5.69
C GLN A 84 6.79 8.05 -4.97
N TRP A 85 6.38 7.03 -4.23
CA TRP A 85 5.13 7.10 -3.46
C TRP A 85 5.17 8.19 -2.38
N LEU A 86 6.32 8.32 -1.69
CA LEU A 86 6.50 9.39 -0.70
C LEU A 86 6.33 10.78 -1.33
N GLY A 87 6.97 11.00 -2.48
CA GLY A 87 6.90 12.27 -3.19
C GLY A 87 5.48 12.58 -3.70
N ILE A 88 4.80 11.58 -4.24
CA ILE A 88 3.43 11.71 -4.73
C ILE A 88 2.48 12.09 -3.58
N ALA A 89 2.56 11.39 -2.46
CA ALA A 89 1.74 11.69 -1.29
C ALA A 89 2.02 13.10 -0.75
N ALA A 90 3.29 13.49 -0.68
CA ALA A 90 3.68 14.81 -0.21
C ALA A 90 3.15 15.92 -1.12
N THR A 91 3.17 15.72 -2.44
CA THR A 91 2.65 16.69 -3.41
C THR A 91 1.16 16.95 -3.20
N HIS A 92 0.41 15.92 -2.82
CA HIS A 92 -1.02 16.05 -2.51
C HIS A 92 -1.30 16.38 -1.04
N GLU A 93 -0.27 16.68 -0.26
CA GLU A 93 -0.37 17.02 1.16
C GLU A 93 -1.03 15.93 2.01
N VAL A 94 -0.96 14.67 1.56
CA VAL A 94 -1.49 13.53 2.29
C VAL A 94 -0.42 13.02 3.26
N GLN A 95 -0.77 12.98 4.53
CA GLN A 95 0.12 12.46 5.56
C GLN A 95 0.25 10.95 5.43
N MET A 96 1.49 10.48 5.32
CA MET A 96 1.79 9.06 5.21
C MET A 96 2.25 8.49 6.54
N ASN A 97 1.63 7.39 6.95
CA ASN A 97 2.08 6.59 8.07
C ASN A 97 2.78 5.34 7.55
N THR A 98 3.87 4.96 8.16
CA THR A 98 4.61 3.76 7.75
C THR A 98 4.53 2.67 8.81
N VAL A 99 4.48 1.42 8.36
CA VAL A 99 4.47 0.25 9.23
C VAL A 99 5.60 -0.69 8.87
N ILE A 100 6.14 -1.37 9.86
CA ILE A 100 7.13 -2.42 9.63
C ILE A 100 6.42 -3.73 9.25
N PRO A 101 7.06 -4.59 8.44
CA PRO A 101 6.44 -5.85 7.98
C PRO A 101 5.93 -6.74 9.12
N VAL A 102 6.63 -6.78 10.23
CA VAL A 102 6.23 -7.55 11.42
C VAL A 102 4.87 -7.10 11.96
N GLY A 103 4.59 -5.79 11.91
CA GLY A 103 3.31 -5.24 12.34
C GLY A 103 2.14 -5.73 11.48
N TRP A 104 2.34 -5.78 10.16
CA TRP A 104 1.36 -6.30 9.22
C TRP A 104 1.03 -7.77 9.46
N ILE A 105 2.07 -8.59 9.59
CA ILE A 105 1.94 -10.03 9.80
C ILE A 105 1.17 -10.30 11.09
N LYS A 106 1.49 -9.58 12.15
CA LYS A 106 0.81 -9.70 13.44
C LYS A 106 -0.65 -9.28 13.34
N TRP A 107 -0.93 -8.17 12.63
CA TRP A 107 -2.28 -7.63 12.49
C TRP A 107 -3.21 -8.58 11.73
N VAL A 108 -2.73 -9.24 10.69
CA VAL A 108 -3.53 -10.23 9.94
C VAL A 108 -3.61 -11.59 10.62
N GLY A 109 -2.98 -11.76 11.78
CA GLY A 109 -3.05 -12.98 12.58
C GLY A 109 -2.23 -14.15 12.07
N CYS A 110 -1.18 -13.88 11.26
CA CYS A 110 -0.26 -14.92 10.82
C CYS A 110 0.80 -15.18 11.91
N PRO A 111 0.96 -16.45 12.38
CA PRO A 111 2.01 -16.76 13.33
C PRO A 111 3.40 -16.51 12.75
N LYS A 112 4.30 -15.96 13.57
CA LYS A 112 5.70 -15.72 13.17
C LYS A 112 6.44 -17.00 12.76
N ALA A 113 6.03 -18.15 13.31
CA ALA A 113 6.65 -19.44 13.05
C ALA A 113 6.31 -20.05 11.68
N LEU A 114 5.31 -19.52 10.97
CA LEU A 114 4.93 -20.03 9.66
C LEU A 114 5.98 -19.67 8.61
N LYS A 115 6.23 -20.61 7.69
CA LYS A 115 7.09 -20.38 6.53
C LYS A 115 6.57 -19.17 5.73
N LYS A 116 7.49 -18.45 5.10
CA LYS A 116 7.20 -17.23 4.35
C LYS A 116 6.08 -17.42 3.30
N ASP A 117 6.06 -18.58 2.64
CA ASP A 117 5.08 -18.89 1.60
C ASP A 117 3.67 -19.03 2.17
N VAL A 118 3.53 -19.72 3.30
CA VAL A 118 2.24 -19.90 3.97
C VAL A 118 1.69 -18.56 4.45
N ARG A 119 2.58 -17.67 4.94
CA ARG A 119 2.17 -16.32 5.34
C ARG A 119 1.66 -15.50 4.16
N LYS A 120 2.33 -15.59 3.02
CA LYS A 120 1.90 -14.90 1.78
C LYS A 120 0.56 -15.39 1.30
N ASP A 121 0.32 -16.71 1.35
CA ASP A 121 -0.96 -17.29 0.94
C ASP A 121 -2.08 -16.88 1.89
N GLY A 122 -1.81 -16.79 3.18
CA GLY A 122 -2.76 -16.30 4.16
C GLY A 122 -3.16 -14.84 3.90
N LEU A 123 -2.17 -14.00 3.57
CA LEU A 123 -2.41 -12.61 3.18
C LEU A 123 -3.23 -12.52 1.89
N LYS A 124 -2.87 -13.28 0.87
CA LYS A 124 -3.60 -13.32 -0.39
C LYS A 124 -5.05 -13.75 -0.20
N ARG A 125 -5.30 -14.75 0.65
CA ARG A 125 -6.68 -15.20 0.94
C ARG A 125 -7.49 -14.14 1.65
N LYS A 126 -6.89 -13.43 2.62
CA LYS A 126 -7.60 -12.35 3.32
C LYS A 126 -7.87 -11.15 2.42
N LEU A 127 -6.94 -10.81 1.54
CA LEU A 127 -7.07 -9.70 0.59
C LEU A 127 -7.87 -10.09 -0.64
N GLY A 128 -7.79 -11.36 -1.08
CA GLY A 128 -8.40 -11.84 -2.32
C GLY A 128 -9.92 -11.68 -2.39
N ASN A 129 -10.60 -11.71 -1.24
CA ASN A 129 -12.05 -11.48 -1.18
C ASN A 129 -12.44 -10.01 -1.35
N TYR A 130 -11.47 -9.10 -1.34
CA TYR A 130 -11.70 -7.66 -1.35
C TYR A 130 -11.04 -6.96 -2.54
N THR A 131 -10.25 -7.65 -3.33
CA THR A 131 -9.44 -7.03 -4.38
C THR A 131 -9.94 -7.38 -5.77
N GLN A 132 -10.02 -6.37 -6.63
CA GLN A 132 -10.25 -6.51 -8.07
C GLN A 132 -8.94 -6.22 -8.81
N MET A 133 -8.00 -7.13 -8.69
CA MET A 133 -6.76 -7.00 -9.45
C MET A 133 -6.80 -7.79 -10.73
#